data_8e42102b0949b36a53082103fa0e450d
#
_entry.id   8e42102b0949b36a53082103fa0e450d
#
_cell.length_a   1.000
_cell.length_b   1.000
_cell.length_c   1.000
_cell.angle_alpha   90.00
_cell.angle_beta   90.00
_cell.angle_gamma   90.00
#
_symmetry.space_group_name_H-M   'P 1'
#
loop_
_entity.id
_entity.type
_entity.pdbx_description
1 polymer ?
#
loop_
_entity_poly.entity_id
_entity_poly.type
_entity_poly.pdbx_seq_one_letter_code
_entity_poly.pdbx_strand_id
1 'polypeptide(L)'
;MDNKMNYLTKDEQVNMKLRLLYEQFGYKKYRMNKFEEYSFYMNNKNFLESDRIITFTDLDGKLIALKPDVTLSIITNLGKSIEGIHKMYYNENVYRVSGATGRFKEIMQTGLECIGNIGIYETAEV
;
A
#
# COMPACT_ATOMS: atom_id res chain seq x y z
N MET A 1 33.20 0.14 1.29
CA MET A 1 32.04 0.96 0.93
C MET A 1 31.57 0.56 -0.45
N ASP A 2 30.30 0.28 -0.58
CA ASP A 2 29.77 -0.19 -1.84
C ASP A 2 29.58 1.00 -2.80
N ASN A 3 30.35 1.04 -3.89
CA ASN A 3 30.28 2.10 -4.89
C ASN A 3 28.91 2.20 -5.56
N LYS A 4 28.11 1.14 -5.51
CA LYS A 4 26.76 1.13 -6.08
C LYS A 4 25.82 2.12 -5.39
N MET A 5 26.04 2.44 -4.12
CA MET A 5 25.23 3.41 -3.37
C MET A 5 25.40 4.83 -3.88
N ASN A 6 26.49 5.14 -4.58
CA ASN A 6 26.73 6.48 -5.10
C ASN A 6 25.83 6.85 -6.29
N TYR A 7 25.19 5.87 -6.92
CA TYR A 7 24.28 6.08 -8.05
C TYR A 7 22.83 6.22 -7.62
N LEU A 8 22.55 6.04 -6.34
CA LEU A 8 21.19 6.15 -5.80
C LEU A 8 20.90 7.57 -5.33
N THR A 9 19.68 8.03 -5.53
CA THR A 9 19.22 9.28 -4.92
C THR A 9 19.16 9.11 -3.38
N LYS A 10 19.04 10.22 -2.66
CA LYS A 10 18.89 10.17 -1.20
C LYS A 10 17.64 9.38 -0.78
N ASP A 11 16.54 9.57 -1.50
CA ASP A 11 15.29 8.87 -1.24
C ASP A 11 15.44 7.37 -1.45
N GLU A 12 16.12 6.96 -2.52
CA GLU A 12 16.41 5.55 -2.79
C GLU A 12 17.30 4.94 -1.71
N GLN A 13 18.32 5.68 -1.25
CA GLN A 13 19.20 5.22 -0.18
C GLN A 13 18.44 5.02 1.14
N VAL A 14 17.57 5.96 1.50
CA VAL A 14 16.75 5.87 2.71
C VAL A 14 15.81 4.66 2.61
N ASN A 15 15.15 4.49 1.48
CA ASN A 15 14.24 3.37 1.25
C ASN A 15 14.97 2.03 1.36
N MET A 16 16.17 1.93 0.83
CA MET A 16 16.98 0.71 0.92
C MET A 16 17.35 0.39 2.37
N LYS A 17 17.78 1.39 3.14
CA LYS A 17 18.12 1.21 4.56
C LYS A 17 16.91 0.79 5.39
N LEU A 18 15.78 1.41 5.15
CA LEU A 18 14.52 1.05 5.83
C LEU A 18 14.11 -0.38 5.48
N ARG A 19 14.22 -0.76 4.22
CA ARG A 19 13.90 -2.11 3.78
C ARG A 19 14.75 -3.15 4.49
N LEU A 20 16.05 -2.92 4.58
CA LEU A 20 16.96 -3.82 5.30
C LEU A 20 16.58 -3.94 6.78
N LEU A 21 16.23 -2.82 7.40
CA LEU A 21 15.78 -2.81 8.79
C LEU A 21 14.49 -3.62 8.97
N TYR A 22 13.52 -3.42 8.11
CA TYR A 22 12.24 -4.14 8.17
C TYR A 22 12.42 -5.65 8.02
N GLU A 23 13.27 -6.06 7.08
CA GLU A 23 13.53 -7.48 6.87
C GLU A 23 14.26 -8.12 8.06
N GLN A 24 15.09 -7.36 8.78
CA GLN A 24 15.72 -7.82 10.02
C GLN A 24 14.70 -8.15 11.11
N PHE A 25 13.57 -7.43 11.15
CA PHE A 25 12.49 -7.68 12.11
C PHE A 25 11.44 -8.67 11.60
N GLY A 26 11.70 -9.32 10.47
CA GLY A 26 10.80 -10.35 9.94
C GLY A 26 9.67 -9.85 9.07
N TYR A 27 9.71 -8.58 8.65
CA TYR A 27 8.73 -8.03 7.72
C TYR A 27 9.04 -8.48 6.30
N LYS A 28 8.00 -8.80 5.54
CA LYS A 28 8.10 -9.22 4.14
C LYS A 28 7.52 -8.15 3.24
N LYS A 29 8.10 -8.01 2.06
CA LYS A 29 7.64 -7.03 1.09
C LYS A 29 6.26 -7.41 0.56
N TYR A 30 5.32 -6.47 0.66
CA TYR A 30 4.02 -6.57 0.03
C TYR A 30 4.05 -5.87 -1.33
N ARG A 31 3.59 -6.57 -2.36
CA ARG A 31 3.43 -6.01 -3.69
C ARG A 31 1.95 -5.87 -4.01
N MET A 32 1.56 -4.67 -4.39
CA MET A 32 0.17 -4.35 -4.68
C MET A 32 -0.09 -4.37 -6.18
N ASN A 33 -1.14 -5.07 -6.60
CA ASN A 33 -1.73 -4.84 -7.91
C ASN A 33 -2.43 -3.47 -7.89
N LYS A 34 -2.20 -2.66 -8.91
CA LYS A 34 -2.67 -1.26 -8.92
C LYS A 34 -4.13 -1.10 -9.31
N PHE A 35 -4.78 -2.16 -9.78
CA PHE A 35 -6.15 -2.13 -10.30
C PHE A 35 -7.11 -2.91 -9.42
N GLU A 36 -8.35 -2.41 -9.32
CA GLU A 36 -9.43 -3.08 -8.62
C GLU A 36 -10.76 -2.80 -9.32
N GLU A 37 -11.72 -3.70 -9.27
CA GLU A 37 -13.07 -3.39 -9.76
C GLU A 37 -13.68 -2.29 -8.90
N TYR A 38 -14.28 -1.29 -9.54
CA TYR A 38 -14.87 -0.16 -8.83
C TYR A 38 -15.99 -0.59 -7.87
N SER A 39 -16.70 -1.66 -8.19
CA SER A 39 -17.74 -2.21 -7.32
C SER A 39 -17.24 -2.52 -5.91
N PHE A 40 -15.97 -2.88 -5.76
CA PHE A 40 -15.37 -3.10 -4.45
C PHE A 40 -15.48 -1.85 -3.56
N TYR A 41 -15.19 -0.67 -4.12
CA TYR A 41 -15.25 0.58 -3.36
C TYR A 41 -16.68 1.03 -3.09
N MET A 42 -17.61 0.72 -3.97
CA MET A 42 -19.02 0.98 -3.76
C MET A 42 -19.56 0.21 -2.56
N ASN A 43 -19.10 -1.02 -2.37
CA ASN A 43 -19.52 -1.88 -1.28
C ASN A 43 -18.77 -1.60 0.04
N ASN A 44 -17.69 -0.83 -0.01
CA ASN A 44 -16.81 -0.56 1.13
C ASN A 44 -16.63 0.95 1.35
N LYS A 45 -17.70 1.72 1.26
CA LYS A 45 -17.69 3.19 1.35
C LYS A 45 -17.10 3.74 2.65
N ASN A 46 -17.11 2.94 3.73
CA ASN A 46 -16.62 3.37 5.03
C ASN A 46 -15.10 3.58 5.06
N PHE A 47 -14.37 3.05 4.09
CA PHE A 47 -12.91 3.14 4.06
C PHE A 47 -12.39 4.33 3.26
N LEU A 48 -13.15 4.80 2.26
CA LEU A 48 -12.71 5.86 1.36
C LEU A 48 -13.88 6.68 0.84
N GLU A 49 -13.61 7.96 0.61
CA GLU A 49 -14.53 8.82 -0.13
C GLU A 49 -14.47 8.45 -1.61
N SER A 50 -15.60 7.98 -2.15
CA SER A 50 -15.69 7.44 -3.51
C SER A 50 -15.38 8.46 -4.61
N ASP A 51 -15.54 9.75 -4.31
CA ASP A 51 -15.29 10.85 -5.25
C ASP A 51 -13.80 11.10 -5.51
N ARG A 52 -12.91 10.50 -4.71
CA ARG A 52 -11.45 10.62 -4.88
C ARG A 52 -10.83 9.47 -5.64
N ILE A 53 -11.62 8.51 -6.08
CA ILE A 53 -11.14 7.33 -6.77
C ILE A 53 -11.10 7.58 -8.27
N ILE A 54 -9.94 7.31 -8.89
CA ILE A 54 -9.77 7.41 -10.33
C ILE A 54 -10.28 6.13 -10.97
N THR A 55 -11.21 6.27 -11.92
CA THR A 55 -11.81 5.14 -12.62
C THR A 55 -11.61 5.22 -14.12
N PHE A 56 -11.63 4.06 -14.75
CA PHE A 56 -11.64 3.93 -16.20
C PHE A 56 -12.39 2.66 -16.58
N THR A 57 -12.75 2.55 -17.86
CA THR A 57 -13.44 1.38 -18.37
C THR A 57 -12.45 0.45 -19.06
N ASP A 58 -12.49 -0.85 -18.74
CA ASP A 58 -11.63 -1.82 -19.39
C ASP A 58 -12.20 -2.23 -20.76
N LEU A 59 -11.51 -3.13 -21.46
CA LEU A 59 -11.90 -3.58 -22.78
C LEU A 59 -13.23 -4.36 -22.78
N ASP A 60 -13.60 -4.93 -21.63
CA ASP A 60 -14.84 -5.69 -21.47
C ASP A 60 -16.01 -4.81 -20.99
N GLY A 61 -15.80 -3.51 -20.85
CA GLY A 61 -16.82 -2.58 -20.39
C GLY A 61 -16.98 -2.49 -18.88
N LYS A 62 -16.12 -3.16 -18.11
CA LYS A 62 -16.15 -3.07 -16.64
C LYS A 62 -15.50 -1.79 -16.16
N LEU A 63 -16.08 -1.22 -15.11
CA LEU A 63 -15.50 -0.04 -14.47
C LEU A 63 -14.41 -0.47 -13.50
N ILE A 64 -13.18 -0.03 -13.78
CA ILE A 64 -11.98 -0.35 -13.01
C ILE A 64 -11.52 0.90 -12.28
N ALA A 65 -11.00 0.71 -11.09
CA ALA A 65 -10.42 1.78 -10.27
C ALA A 65 -8.92 1.57 -10.09
N LEU A 66 -8.20 2.67 -10.03
CA LEU A 66 -6.81 2.66 -9.53
C LEU A 66 -6.86 2.64 -7.99
N LYS A 67 -6.09 1.77 -7.39
CA LYS A 67 -6.10 1.61 -5.93
C LYS A 67 -5.60 2.89 -5.25
N PRO A 68 -6.40 3.48 -4.36
CA PRO A 68 -6.08 4.75 -3.72
C PRO A 68 -5.35 4.59 -2.39
N ASP A 69 -5.18 3.37 -1.90
CA ASP A 69 -4.59 3.12 -0.58
C ASP A 69 -4.01 1.71 -0.47
N VAL A 70 -2.81 1.60 0.11
CA VAL A 70 -2.13 0.31 0.28
C VAL A 70 -2.73 -0.49 1.43
N THR A 71 -3.04 0.15 2.54
CA THR A 71 -3.57 -0.52 3.73
C THR A 71 -4.88 -1.26 3.42
N LEU A 72 -5.76 -0.62 2.68
CA LEU A 72 -7.02 -1.24 2.26
C LEU A 72 -6.77 -2.48 1.39
N SER A 73 -5.80 -2.41 0.50
CA SER A 73 -5.40 -3.54 -0.34
C SER A 73 -4.90 -4.71 0.50
N ILE A 74 -4.07 -4.45 1.49
CA ILE A 74 -3.54 -5.48 2.39
C ILE A 74 -4.66 -6.16 3.16
N ILE A 75 -5.55 -5.40 3.76
CA ILE A 75 -6.66 -5.93 4.55
C ILE A 75 -7.56 -6.82 3.68
N THR A 76 -7.84 -6.40 2.45
CA THR A 76 -8.65 -7.15 1.51
C THR A 76 -8.00 -8.49 1.15
N ASN A 77 -6.70 -8.48 0.89
CA ASN A 77 -5.97 -9.70 0.48
C ASN A 77 -5.81 -10.71 1.62
N LEU A 78 -5.76 -10.27 2.87
CA LEU A 78 -5.69 -11.17 4.02
C LEU A 78 -7.02 -11.88 4.28
N GLY A 79 -8.13 -11.35 3.77
CA GLY A 79 -9.44 -11.93 3.93
C GLY A 79 -10.04 -11.70 5.31
N LYS A 80 -11.16 -12.39 5.58
CA LYS A 80 -11.94 -12.21 6.81
C LYS A 80 -11.38 -12.98 8.00
N SER A 81 -10.61 -14.03 7.73
CA SER A 81 -10.01 -14.89 8.76
C SER A 81 -8.51 -14.69 8.78
N ILE A 82 -8.03 -13.93 9.75
CA ILE A 82 -6.60 -13.65 9.91
C ILE A 82 -6.07 -14.58 10.99
N GLU A 83 -5.26 -15.56 10.59
CA GLU A 83 -4.56 -16.45 11.52
C GLU A 83 -3.10 -16.03 11.65
N GLY A 84 -2.59 -16.03 12.88
CA GLY A 84 -1.20 -15.68 13.16
C GLY A 84 -0.93 -14.19 13.03
N ILE A 85 0.34 -13.87 12.88
CA ILE A 85 0.81 -12.49 12.76
C ILE A 85 1.39 -12.29 11.37
N HIS A 86 0.90 -11.27 10.66
CA HIS A 86 1.36 -10.91 9.34
C HIS A 86 2.13 -9.60 9.42
N LYS A 87 3.42 -9.66 9.13
CA LYS A 87 4.33 -8.51 9.12
C LYS A 87 4.69 -8.19 7.68
N MET A 88 4.33 -7.00 7.22
CA MET A 88 4.56 -6.56 5.85
C MET A 88 5.10 -5.16 5.81
N TYR A 89 5.96 -4.88 4.84
CA TYR A 89 6.36 -3.53 4.50
C TYR A 89 6.05 -3.28 3.03
N TYR A 90 5.85 -2.02 2.68
CA TYR A 90 5.52 -1.67 1.31
C TYR A 90 6.14 -0.34 0.91
N ASN A 91 6.33 -0.21 -0.38
CA ASN A 91 6.70 1.04 -1.05
C ASN A 91 5.99 1.01 -2.40
N GLU A 92 4.78 1.57 -2.43
CA GLU A 92 3.88 1.48 -3.57
C GLU A 92 3.31 2.85 -3.91
N ASN A 93 3.09 3.07 -5.20
CA ASN A 93 2.38 4.25 -5.67
C ASN A 93 0.88 3.99 -5.68
N VAL A 94 0.12 4.94 -5.15
CA VAL A 94 -1.33 4.95 -5.21
C VAL A 94 -1.79 6.21 -5.96
N TYR A 95 -3.05 6.21 -6.39
CA TYR A 95 -3.54 7.25 -7.29
C TYR A 95 -4.85 7.80 -6.75
N ARG A 96 -4.93 9.13 -6.66
CA ARG A 96 -6.11 9.81 -6.13
C ARG A 96 -6.42 11.07 -6.94
N VAL A 97 -7.66 11.52 -6.85
CA VAL A 97 -8.05 12.84 -7.33
C VAL A 97 -7.83 13.84 -6.21
N SER A 98 -7.10 14.93 -6.51
CA SER A 98 -6.91 16.02 -5.55
C SER A 98 -8.21 16.76 -5.31
N GLY A 99 -8.65 16.84 -4.05
CA GLY A 99 -9.86 17.58 -3.68
C GLY A 99 -9.75 19.09 -3.93
N ALA A 100 -8.53 19.63 -3.89
CA ALA A 100 -8.30 21.06 -4.08
C ALA A 100 -8.26 21.47 -5.55
N THR A 101 -7.66 20.65 -6.43
CA THR A 101 -7.42 21.01 -7.83
C THR A 101 -8.21 20.18 -8.83
N GLY A 102 -8.82 19.06 -8.40
CA GLY A 102 -9.47 18.10 -9.28
C GLY A 102 -8.51 17.33 -10.18
N ARG A 103 -7.21 17.45 -9.97
CA ARG A 103 -6.20 16.76 -10.78
C ARG A 103 -5.86 15.39 -10.21
N PHE A 104 -5.45 14.49 -11.07
CA PHE A 104 -4.96 13.19 -10.67
C PHE A 104 -3.58 13.31 -10.06
N LYS A 105 -3.36 12.59 -8.96
CA LYS A 105 -2.07 12.54 -8.26
C LYS A 105 -1.60 11.11 -8.13
N GLU A 106 -0.31 10.92 -8.37
CA GLU A 106 0.42 9.72 -7.99
C GLU A 106 1.10 9.99 -6.65
N ILE A 107 0.82 9.17 -5.66
CA ILE A 107 1.32 9.34 -4.29
C ILE A 107 2.10 8.10 -3.91
N MET A 108 3.37 8.27 -3.52
CA MET A 108 4.15 7.16 -2.97
C MET A 108 3.77 6.95 -1.51
N GLN A 109 3.36 5.74 -1.18
CA GLN A 109 3.12 5.32 0.20
C GLN A 109 4.18 4.31 0.62
N THR A 110 4.86 4.58 1.72
CA THR A 110 5.85 3.70 2.31
C THR A 110 5.45 3.44 3.76
N GLY A 111 5.43 2.20 4.16
CA GLY A 111 5.05 1.90 5.54
C GLY A 111 5.16 0.44 5.93
N LEU A 112 4.72 0.20 7.15
CA LEU A 112 4.68 -1.11 7.79
C LEU A 112 3.26 -1.43 8.21
N GLU A 113 2.93 -2.71 8.13
CA GLU A 113 1.68 -3.23 8.70
C GLU A 113 2.00 -4.50 9.51
N CYS A 114 1.50 -4.54 10.71
CA CYS A 114 1.56 -5.72 11.55
C CYS A 114 0.12 -6.08 11.93
N ILE A 115 -0.39 -7.17 11.38
CA ILE A 115 -1.81 -7.53 11.47
C ILE A 115 -1.93 -8.94 12.01
N GLY A 116 -2.89 -9.12 12.91
CA GLY A 116 -3.19 -10.42 13.49
C GLY A 116 -3.27 -10.36 15.00
N ASN A 117 -2.89 -11.44 15.64
CA ASN A 117 -2.88 -11.54 17.10
C ASN A 117 -1.64 -10.89 17.68
N ILE A 118 -1.70 -9.57 17.84
CA ILE A 118 -0.57 -8.71 18.18
C ILE A 118 -0.32 -8.72 19.68
N GLY A 119 0.92 -9.08 20.08
CA GLY A 119 1.36 -9.01 21.45
C GLY A 119 2.14 -7.74 21.77
N ILE A 120 2.73 -7.71 22.98
CA ILE A 120 3.48 -6.55 23.47
C ILE A 120 4.74 -6.30 22.65
N TYR A 121 5.40 -7.35 22.16
CA TYR A 121 6.63 -7.23 21.38
C TYR A 121 6.37 -6.58 20.03
N GLU A 122 5.34 -6.99 19.32
CA GLU A 122 4.98 -6.44 18.02
C GLU A 122 4.53 -4.99 18.14
N THR A 123 3.82 -4.66 19.21
CA THR A 123 3.41 -3.27 19.49
C THR A 123 4.62 -2.38 19.72
N ALA A 124 5.64 -2.88 20.40
CA ALA A 124 6.86 -2.12 20.66
C ALA A 124 7.72 -1.93 19.40
N GLU A 125 7.71 -2.89 18.47
CA GLU A 125 8.47 -2.80 17.22
C GLU A 125 7.91 -1.71 16.29
N VAL A 126 6.61 -1.62 16.18
CA VAL A 126 5.94 -0.68 15.29
C VAL A 126 5.91 0.71 15.92
#